data_67e1e823c888568bd2d816116f775409
#
_entry.id   67e1e823c888568bd2d816116f775409
#
_cell.length_a   1.000
_cell.length_b   1.000
_cell.length_c   1.000
_cell.angle_alpha   90.00
_cell.angle_beta   90.00
_cell.angle_gamma   90.00
#
_symmetry.space_group_name_H-M   'P 1'
#
loop_
_entity.id
_entity.type
_entity.pdbx_description
1 polymer ?
#
loop_
_entity_poly.entity_id
_entity_poly.type
_entity_poly.pdbx_seq_one_letter_code
_entity_poly.pdbx_strand_id
1 'polypeptide(L)'
;MAKMESGSGSDTGLIALLIQINKALHRRTSEELLGMRLKQFLLLGYVGDRGAVSQQELETGLVMDANSVVLLLNETEATGWSVRKRDPADRRRHMVELTEAGKLAVARAEKAREGIEDEVMSDLSAEERKTLRKLLKRVLEGLLRVPAESTSQA
;
A
#
# COMPACT_ATOMS: atom_id res chain seq x y z
N MET A 1 0.47 -10.39 -47.27
CA MET A 1 0.42 -9.01 -46.81
C MET A 1 1.18 -8.89 -45.50
N ALA A 2 2.33 -8.32 -45.60
CA ALA A 2 3.13 -8.05 -44.41
C ALA A 2 2.44 -6.98 -43.58
N LYS A 3 1.99 -7.35 -42.42
CA LYS A 3 1.60 -6.40 -41.38
C LYS A 3 2.87 -5.66 -40.99
N MET A 4 3.03 -4.48 -41.47
CA MET A 4 4.07 -3.61 -40.95
C MET A 4 3.67 -3.24 -39.52
N GLU A 5 4.12 -4.05 -38.57
CA GLU A 5 4.15 -3.62 -37.19
C GLU A 5 5.30 -2.62 -37.08
N SER A 6 4.98 -1.39 -37.33
CA SER A 6 5.82 -0.28 -36.88
C SER A 6 5.60 -0.16 -35.35
N GLY A 7 5.99 -1.19 -34.68
CA GLY A 7 6.07 -1.21 -33.24
C GLY A 7 7.42 -0.77 -32.77
N SER A 8 7.78 0.45 -33.07
CA SER A 8 8.84 1.15 -32.36
C SER A 8 8.26 1.86 -31.13
N GLY A 9 7.34 1.21 -30.46
CA GLY A 9 7.10 1.52 -29.08
C GLY A 9 8.24 0.84 -28.31
N SER A 10 9.09 1.61 -27.66
CA SER A 10 10.03 1.05 -26.71
C SER A 10 9.24 0.10 -25.80
N ASP A 11 9.58 -1.17 -25.83
CA ASP A 11 9.01 -2.15 -24.93
C ASP A 11 9.30 -1.66 -23.51
N THR A 12 8.31 -0.97 -22.94
CA THR A 12 8.42 -0.37 -21.61
C THR A 12 8.56 -1.51 -20.62
N GLY A 13 9.73 -1.65 -20.03
CA GLY A 13 10.00 -2.71 -19.07
C GLY A 13 8.99 -2.74 -17.93
N LEU A 14 8.83 -3.89 -17.29
CA LEU A 14 7.89 -4.09 -16.19
C LEU A 14 8.03 -3.07 -15.07
N ILE A 15 9.26 -2.69 -14.72
CA ILE A 15 9.53 -1.67 -13.69
C ILE A 15 8.93 -0.32 -14.11
N ALA A 16 9.12 0.09 -15.34
CA ALA A 16 8.57 1.35 -15.84
C ALA A 16 7.04 1.34 -15.85
N LEU A 17 6.42 0.21 -16.24
CA LEU A 17 4.97 0.04 -16.19
C LEU A 17 4.45 0.14 -14.75
N LEU A 18 5.10 -0.51 -13.80
CA LEU A 18 4.71 -0.44 -12.39
C LEU A 18 4.79 1.00 -11.84
N ILE A 19 5.84 1.74 -12.22
CA ILE A 19 5.98 3.15 -11.83
C ILE A 19 4.87 4.00 -12.44
N GLN A 20 4.57 3.81 -13.72
CA GLN A 20 3.52 4.55 -14.41
C GLN A 20 2.13 4.24 -13.82
N ILE A 21 1.86 2.97 -13.55
CA ILE A 21 0.62 2.53 -12.90
C ILE A 21 0.49 3.19 -11.53
N ASN A 22 1.54 3.17 -10.73
CA ASN A 22 1.54 3.79 -9.41
C ASN A 22 1.20 5.29 -9.48
N LYS A 23 1.82 6.02 -10.40
CA LYS A 23 1.53 7.45 -10.60
C LYS A 23 0.09 7.70 -11.04
N ALA A 24 -0.41 6.88 -11.97
CA ALA A 24 -1.78 6.99 -12.46
C ALA A 24 -2.80 6.67 -11.37
N LEU A 25 -2.53 5.66 -10.53
CA LEU A 25 -3.37 5.31 -9.38
C LEU A 25 -3.43 6.45 -8.36
N HIS A 26 -2.32 7.11 -8.07
CA HIS A 26 -2.30 8.26 -7.16
C HIS A 26 -3.20 9.41 -7.64
N ARG A 27 -3.33 9.59 -8.94
CA ARG A 27 -4.24 10.59 -9.50
C ARG A 27 -5.70 10.20 -9.38
N ARG A 28 -5.99 8.89 -9.41
CA ARG A 28 -7.36 8.34 -9.34
C ARG A 28 -7.85 8.14 -7.92
N THR A 29 -6.95 7.85 -6.99
CA THR A 29 -7.27 7.65 -5.57
C THR A 29 -7.13 8.96 -4.80
N SER A 30 -8.06 9.87 -5.03
CA SER A 30 -8.06 11.14 -4.30
C SER A 30 -8.54 10.93 -2.86
N GLU A 31 -8.10 11.80 -1.97
CA GLU A 31 -8.54 11.85 -0.58
C GLU A 31 -10.05 11.98 -0.46
N GLU A 32 -10.68 12.73 -1.37
CA GLU A 32 -12.13 12.90 -1.42
C GLU A 32 -12.87 11.59 -1.64
N LEU A 33 -12.34 10.71 -2.47
CA LEU A 33 -12.96 9.42 -2.79
C LEU A 33 -12.82 8.42 -1.66
N LEU A 34 -11.63 8.35 -1.05
CA LEU A 34 -11.35 7.39 0.03
C LEU A 34 -11.75 7.92 1.42
N GLY A 35 -11.94 9.24 1.56
CA GLY A 35 -12.11 9.87 2.86
C GLY A 35 -10.80 9.99 3.64
N MET A 36 -9.70 9.55 3.05
CA MET A 36 -8.34 9.63 3.61
C MET A 36 -7.32 9.51 2.49
N ARG A 37 -6.07 9.89 2.78
CA ARG A 37 -4.99 9.71 1.81
C ARG A 37 -4.64 8.23 1.65
N LEU A 38 -4.21 7.84 0.46
CA LEU A 38 -3.88 6.45 0.15
C LEU A 38 -2.87 5.83 1.12
N LYS A 39 -1.85 6.57 1.52
CA LYS A 39 -0.86 6.10 2.49
C LYS A 39 -1.47 5.84 3.88
N GLN A 40 -2.41 6.69 4.31
CA GLN A 40 -3.16 6.48 5.55
C GLN A 40 -4.02 5.23 5.46
N PHE A 41 -4.70 5.05 4.33
CA PHE A 41 -5.50 3.85 4.07
C PHE A 41 -4.66 2.58 4.14
N LEU A 42 -3.48 2.57 3.52
CA LEU A 42 -2.58 1.41 3.54
C LEU A 42 -2.11 1.09 4.96
N LEU A 43 -1.73 2.09 5.73
CA LEU A 43 -1.30 1.91 7.12
C LEU A 43 -2.43 1.42 8.01
N LEU A 44 -3.57 2.10 7.96
CA LEU A 44 -4.72 1.74 8.81
C LEU A 44 -5.29 0.38 8.43
N GLY A 45 -5.34 0.06 7.14
CA GLY A 45 -5.77 -1.25 6.67
C GLY A 45 -4.85 -2.37 7.15
N TYR A 46 -3.55 -2.14 7.11
CA TYR A 46 -2.56 -3.08 7.62
C TYR A 46 -2.74 -3.36 9.12
N VAL A 47 -2.93 -2.31 9.89
CA VAL A 47 -3.20 -2.43 11.34
C VAL A 47 -4.54 -3.13 11.59
N GLY A 48 -5.57 -2.75 10.86
CA GLY A 48 -6.91 -3.32 11.00
C GLY A 48 -6.95 -4.83 10.77
N ASP A 49 -6.20 -5.31 9.78
CA ASP A 49 -6.14 -6.74 9.45
C ASP A 49 -5.44 -7.57 10.54
N ARG A 50 -4.57 -6.96 11.32
CA ARG A 50 -3.73 -7.64 12.32
C ARG A 50 -4.12 -7.36 13.77
N GLY A 51 -4.91 -6.34 14.01
CA GLY A 51 -5.35 -5.92 15.34
C GLY A 51 -4.38 -4.98 16.03
N ALA A 52 -3.17 -5.42 16.31
CA ALA A 52 -2.11 -4.60 16.88
C ALA A 52 -0.78 -4.91 16.20
N VAL A 53 -0.03 -3.89 15.85
CA VAL A 53 1.27 -4.06 15.18
C VAL A 53 2.29 -3.09 15.78
N SER A 54 3.57 -3.48 15.74
CA SER A 54 4.66 -2.59 16.12
C SER A 54 4.96 -1.59 14.99
N GLN A 55 5.59 -0.46 15.33
CA GLN A 55 6.07 0.48 14.32
C GLN A 55 7.04 -0.18 13.35
N GLN A 56 7.87 -1.09 13.84
CA GLN A 56 8.85 -1.82 13.04
C GLN A 56 8.17 -2.74 12.02
N GLU A 57 7.08 -3.41 12.40
CA GLU A 57 6.27 -4.21 11.48
C GLU A 57 5.64 -3.34 10.38
N LEU A 58 5.23 -2.12 10.70
CA LEU A 58 4.70 -1.17 9.72
C LEU A 58 5.77 -0.75 8.70
N GLU A 59 6.99 -0.47 9.16
CA GLU A 59 8.11 -0.14 8.28
C GLU A 59 8.37 -1.26 7.27
N THR A 60 8.46 -2.47 7.76
CA THR A 60 8.73 -3.66 6.92
C THR A 60 7.55 -4.00 6.01
N GLY A 61 6.36 -4.08 6.57
CA GLY A 61 5.15 -4.51 5.84
C GLY A 61 4.67 -3.51 4.79
N LEU A 62 4.87 -2.22 5.05
CA LEU A 62 4.48 -1.15 4.13
C LEU A 62 5.63 -0.64 3.25
N VAL A 63 6.82 -1.18 3.47
CA VAL A 63 8.04 -0.75 2.75
C VAL A 63 8.25 0.76 2.90
N MET A 64 8.19 1.23 4.14
CA MET A 64 8.38 2.64 4.49
C MET A 64 9.55 2.79 5.45
N ASP A 65 10.22 3.94 5.39
CA ASP A 65 11.23 4.27 6.39
C ASP A 65 10.59 4.68 7.73
N ALA A 66 11.38 4.63 8.80
CA ALA A 66 10.93 4.93 10.16
C ALA A 66 10.31 6.32 10.29
N ASN A 67 10.91 7.32 9.66
CA ASN A 67 10.43 8.69 9.72
C ASN A 67 9.06 8.85 9.05
N SER A 68 8.88 8.24 7.89
CA SER A 68 7.60 8.25 7.17
C SER A 68 6.49 7.58 7.98
N VAL A 69 6.79 6.46 8.65
CA VAL A 69 5.82 5.78 9.53
C VAL A 69 5.44 6.68 10.72
N VAL A 70 6.42 7.30 11.38
CA VAL A 70 6.16 8.20 12.51
C VAL A 70 5.27 9.38 12.10
N LEU A 71 5.58 10.03 10.99
CA LEU A 71 4.78 11.15 10.48
C LEU A 71 3.34 10.72 10.17
N LEU A 72 3.20 9.57 9.54
CA LEU A 72 1.89 9.03 9.18
C LEU A 72 1.07 8.64 10.42
N LEU A 73 1.71 8.07 11.44
CA LEU A 73 1.07 7.76 12.73
C LEU A 73 0.64 9.03 13.46
N ASN A 74 1.46 10.07 13.44
CA ASN A 74 1.09 11.37 14.02
C ASN A 74 -0.18 11.92 13.37
N GLU A 75 -0.29 11.80 12.06
CA GLU A 75 -1.48 12.24 11.32
C GLU A 75 -2.72 11.42 11.67
N THR A 76 -2.61 10.10 11.69
CA THR A 76 -3.75 9.22 11.98
C THR A 76 -4.18 9.31 13.44
N GLU A 77 -3.27 9.56 14.36
CA GLU A 77 -3.59 9.85 15.76
C GLU A 77 -4.29 11.21 15.92
N ALA A 78 -3.82 12.24 15.24
CA ALA A 78 -4.42 13.56 15.27
C ALA A 78 -5.86 13.54 14.74
N THR A 79 -6.14 12.70 13.75
CA THR A 79 -7.49 12.49 13.23
C THR A 79 -8.36 11.61 14.14
N GLY A 80 -7.76 10.92 15.10
CA GLY A 80 -8.47 10.02 16.01
C GLY A 80 -8.70 8.62 15.47
N TRP A 81 -7.94 8.18 14.47
CA TRP A 81 -8.11 6.88 13.82
C TRP A 81 -7.20 5.79 14.38
N SER A 82 -6.12 6.17 15.02
CA SER A 82 -5.17 5.23 15.61
C SER A 82 -4.66 5.71 16.96
N VAL A 83 -4.14 4.77 17.74
CA VAL A 83 -3.47 5.04 19.01
C VAL A 83 -2.19 4.21 19.09
N ARG A 84 -1.16 4.79 19.70
CA ARG A 84 0.05 4.06 20.07
C ARG A 84 -0.02 3.72 21.54
N LYS A 85 0.18 2.46 21.85
CA LYS A 85 0.24 1.96 23.23
C LYS A 85 1.60 1.31 23.45
N ARG A 86 2.15 1.43 24.65
CA ARG A 86 3.36 0.70 24.99
C ARG A 86 3.06 -0.80 25.06
N ASP A 87 3.94 -1.61 24.49
CA ASP A 87 3.84 -3.05 24.57
C ASP A 87 4.03 -3.49 26.03
N PRO A 88 3.06 -4.23 26.63
CA PRO A 88 3.21 -4.74 27.99
C PRO A 88 4.41 -5.68 28.15
N ALA A 89 4.79 -6.38 27.09
CA ALA A 89 5.91 -7.32 27.08
C ALA A 89 7.27 -6.63 26.94
N ASP A 90 7.31 -5.49 26.25
CA ASP A 90 8.53 -4.70 26.07
C ASP A 90 8.17 -3.20 25.97
N ARG A 91 8.39 -2.48 27.08
CA ARG A 91 8.07 -1.04 27.19
C ARG A 91 8.83 -0.13 26.22
N ARG A 92 9.85 -0.65 25.54
CA ARG A 92 10.59 0.08 24.50
C ARG A 92 9.84 0.10 23.17
N ARG A 93 8.88 -0.82 23.01
CA ARG A 93 8.10 -0.95 21.79
C ARG A 93 6.75 -0.25 21.95
N HIS A 94 6.31 0.40 20.87
CA HIS A 94 4.97 0.92 20.77
C HIS A 94 4.18 0.01 19.82
N MET A 95 2.99 -0.34 20.24
CA MET A 95 2.01 -1.07 19.44
C MET A 95 0.96 -0.10 18.93
N VAL A 96 0.63 -0.22 17.67
CA VAL A 96 -0.38 0.60 17.00
C VAL A 96 -1.66 -0.19 16.88
N GLU A 97 -2.77 0.43 17.26
CA GLU A 97 -4.12 -0.13 17.13
C GLU A 97 -5.05 0.89 16.50
N LEU A 98 -6.10 0.41 15.85
CA LEU A 98 -7.17 1.29 15.38
C LEU A 98 -8.11 1.65 16.53
N THR A 99 -8.60 2.88 16.51
CA THR A 99 -9.76 3.28 17.32
C THR A 99 -11.04 2.79 16.64
N GLU A 100 -12.18 2.88 17.31
CA GLU A 100 -13.48 2.59 16.69
C GLU A 100 -13.75 3.51 15.48
N ALA A 101 -13.39 4.79 15.61
CA ALA A 101 -13.47 5.75 14.51
C ALA A 101 -12.56 5.33 13.33
N GLY A 102 -11.36 4.84 13.63
CA GLY A 102 -10.43 4.32 12.62
C GLY A 102 -10.97 3.10 11.88
N LYS A 103 -11.58 2.17 12.59
CA LYS A 103 -12.23 1.00 11.98
C LYS A 103 -13.35 1.39 11.03
N LEU A 104 -14.17 2.35 11.40
CA LEU A 104 -15.23 2.88 10.53
C LEU A 104 -14.67 3.60 9.30
N ALA A 105 -13.63 4.39 9.50
CA ALA A 105 -12.96 5.10 8.40
C ALA A 105 -12.34 4.14 7.40
N VAL A 106 -11.68 3.09 7.86
CA VAL A 106 -11.13 2.03 7.00
C VAL A 106 -12.22 1.30 6.25
N ALA A 107 -13.31 0.94 6.91
CA ALA A 107 -14.43 0.24 6.26
C ALA A 107 -15.04 1.07 5.11
N ARG A 108 -15.19 2.38 5.30
CA ARG A 108 -15.66 3.30 4.26
C ARG A 108 -14.67 3.40 3.10
N ALA A 109 -13.39 3.52 3.42
CA ALA A 109 -12.31 3.58 2.42
C ALA A 109 -12.21 2.28 1.63
N GLU A 110 -12.36 1.13 2.27
CA GLU A 110 -12.39 -0.18 1.61
C GLU A 110 -13.51 -0.27 0.57
N LYS A 111 -14.70 0.19 0.92
CA LYS A 111 -15.83 0.20 0.00
C LYS A 111 -15.59 1.11 -1.19
N ALA A 112 -15.02 2.29 -0.97
CA ALA A 112 -14.65 3.22 -2.03
C ALA A 112 -13.55 2.62 -2.92
N ARG A 113 -12.56 1.96 -2.34
CA ARG A 113 -11.48 1.27 -3.05
C ARG A 113 -12.02 0.21 -4.00
N GLU A 114 -12.96 -0.60 -3.56
CA GLU A 114 -13.57 -1.62 -4.42
C GLU A 114 -14.14 -1.02 -5.70
N GLY A 115 -14.86 0.08 -5.60
CA GLY A 115 -15.40 0.79 -6.76
C GLY A 115 -14.33 1.35 -7.69
N ILE A 116 -13.27 1.94 -7.13
CA ILE A 116 -12.12 2.45 -7.89
C ILE A 116 -11.40 1.30 -8.59
N GLU A 117 -11.18 0.20 -7.87
CA GLU A 117 -10.50 -0.97 -8.40
C GLU A 117 -11.26 -1.59 -9.58
N ASP A 118 -12.58 -1.71 -9.47
CA ASP A 118 -13.44 -2.18 -10.57
C ASP A 118 -13.34 -1.29 -11.80
N GLU A 119 -13.31 0.02 -11.61
CA GLU A 119 -13.15 0.98 -12.70
C GLU A 119 -11.77 0.90 -13.35
N VAL A 120 -10.71 0.90 -12.53
CA VAL A 120 -9.31 0.86 -13.01
C VAL A 120 -8.99 -0.45 -13.71
N MET A 121 -9.55 -1.56 -13.23
CA MET A 121 -9.32 -2.90 -13.77
C MET A 121 -10.40 -3.35 -14.77
N SER A 122 -11.19 -2.42 -15.29
CA SER A 122 -12.31 -2.74 -16.19
C SER A 122 -11.92 -3.46 -17.48
N ASP A 123 -10.68 -3.27 -17.94
CA ASP A 123 -10.16 -3.94 -19.12
C ASP A 123 -9.73 -5.39 -18.87
N LEU A 124 -9.72 -5.82 -17.60
CA LEU A 124 -9.37 -7.18 -17.20
C LEU A 124 -10.60 -7.98 -16.82
N SER A 125 -10.62 -9.25 -17.23
CA SER A 125 -11.63 -10.20 -16.74
C SER A 125 -11.41 -10.50 -15.24
N ALA A 126 -12.40 -11.09 -14.59
CA ALA A 126 -12.28 -11.51 -13.19
C ALA A 126 -11.11 -12.48 -12.98
N GLU A 127 -10.92 -13.41 -13.90
CA GLU A 127 -9.80 -14.37 -13.86
C GLU A 127 -8.44 -13.68 -14.05
N GLU A 128 -8.37 -12.71 -14.96
CA GLU A 128 -7.15 -11.94 -15.19
C GLU A 128 -6.79 -11.07 -13.98
N ARG A 129 -7.77 -10.46 -13.34
CA ARG A 129 -7.55 -9.70 -12.09
C ARG A 129 -7.00 -10.57 -10.98
N LYS A 130 -7.55 -11.76 -10.83
CA LYS A 130 -7.12 -12.76 -9.85
C LYS A 130 -5.67 -13.19 -10.10
N THR A 131 -5.33 -13.48 -11.35
CA THR A 131 -3.97 -13.83 -11.76
C THR A 131 -3.00 -12.68 -11.53
N LEU A 132 -3.37 -11.46 -11.90
CA LEU A 132 -2.56 -10.27 -11.67
C LEU A 132 -2.26 -10.07 -10.18
N ARG A 133 -3.27 -10.16 -9.34
CA ARG A 133 -3.11 -10.04 -7.89
C ARG A 133 -2.11 -11.08 -7.35
N LYS A 134 -2.26 -12.32 -7.77
CA LYS A 134 -1.37 -13.42 -7.37
C LYS A 134 0.08 -13.15 -7.78
N LEU A 135 0.29 -12.72 -9.02
CA LEU A 135 1.62 -12.44 -9.55
C LEU A 135 2.26 -11.23 -8.85
N LEU A 136 1.52 -10.16 -8.64
CA LEU A 136 2.00 -8.99 -7.94
C LEU A 136 2.37 -9.29 -6.47
N LYS A 137 1.58 -10.12 -5.80
CA LYS A 137 1.92 -10.60 -4.45
C LYS A 137 3.23 -11.37 -4.42
N ARG A 138 3.46 -12.24 -5.39
CA ARG A 138 4.72 -12.98 -5.51
C ARG A 138 5.92 -12.05 -5.73
N VAL A 139 5.75 -11.04 -6.56
CA VAL A 139 6.79 -10.02 -6.78
C VAL A 139 7.10 -9.27 -5.49
N LEU A 140 6.07 -8.83 -4.79
CA LEU A 140 6.22 -8.11 -3.52
C LEU A 140 6.92 -8.98 -2.47
N GLU A 141 6.49 -10.21 -2.29
CA GLU A 141 7.10 -11.16 -1.35
C GLU A 141 8.58 -11.40 -1.68
N GLY A 142 8.91 -11.51 -2.95
CA GLY A 142 10.29 -11.63 -3.42
C GLY A 142 11.13 -10.42 -3.05
N LEU A 143 10.61 -9.23 -3.26
CA LEU A 143 11.30 -7.98 -2.90
C LEU A 143 11.52 -7.84 -1.40
N LEU A 144 10.55 -8.28 -0.58
CA LEU A 144 10.65 -8.21 0.87
C LEU A 144 11.62 -9.24 1.46
N ARG A 145 11.87 -10.34 0.77
CA ARG A 145 12.84 -11.37 1.20
C ARG A 145 14.29 -11.00 0.89
N VAL A 146 14.52 -10.22 -0.16
CA VAL A 146 15.86 -9.77 -0.49
C VAL A 146 16.25 -8.71 0.53
N PRO A 147 17.28 -8.97 1.39
CA PRO A 147 17.75 -7.94 2.27
C PRO A 147 18.17 -6.75 1.42
N ALA A 148 17.81 -5.55 1.83
CA ALA A 148 18.36 -4.35 1.24
C ALA A 148 19.88 -4.47 1.42
N GLU A 149 20.57 -4.95 0.42
CA GLU A 149 22.01 -4.90 0.41
C GLU A 149 22.36 -3.44 0.51
N SER A 150 22.96 -3.11 1.64
CA SER A 150 23.62 -1.84 1.79
C SER A 150 24.49 -1.67 0.55
N THR A 151 24.12 -0.78 -0.32
CA THR A 151 25.00 -0.21 -1.31
C THR A 151 26.05 0.60 -0.56
N SER A 152 26.79 -0.08 0.30
CA SER A 152 27.99 0.42 0.91
C SER A 152 29.15 -0.22 0.20
N GLN A 153 29.29 0.17 -1.03
CA GLN A 153 30.54 0.02 -1.73
C GLN A 153 30.83 1.38 -2.35
N ALA A 154 31.41 2.21 -1.55
CA ALA A 154 32.16 3.32 -2.08
C ALA A 154 33.32 2.76 -2.91
#